data_710a5ef02a486646a068b3a9bebaf3ca
#
_entry.id   710a5ef02a486646a068b3a9bebaf3ca
#
_cell.length_a   1.000
_cell.length_b   1.000
_cell.length_c   1.000
_cell.angle_alpha   90.00
_cell.angle_beta   90.00
_cell.angle_gamma   90.00
#
_symmetry.space_group_name_H-M   'P 1'
#
loop_
_entity.id
_entity.type
_entity.pdbx_description
1 polymer ?
#
loop_
_entity_poly.entity_id
_entity_poly.type
_entity_poly.pdbx_seq_one_letter_code
_entity_poly.pdbx_strand_id
1 'polypeptide(L)'
;MQLALPRSLFNPFAWFRSGHKDPRKNLRRSIGHIIGARPSNLGLYQLALRHTSASKATAIEGFRESNERLEYLGDAVLGMVIAEFLFKKYPYKDEGFLTEIRSRIVNRETLNGISRKIGLDQLIEYDGSR
;
A
#
# COMPACT_ATOMS: atom_id res chain seq x y z
N MET A 1 -43.27 11.54 51.61
CA MET A 1 -42.66 12.23 50.45
C MET A 1 -41.37 11.54 50.13
N GLN A 2 -41.43 10.59 49.22
CA GLN A 2 -40.34 9.64 48.92
C GLN A 2 -39.65 10.10 47.61
N LEU A 3 -38.45 10.62 47.71
CA LEU A 3 -37.63 11.03 46.58
C LEU A 3 -36.99 9.77 45.95
N ALA A 4 -37.53 9.37 44.80
CA ALA A 4 -36.95 8.34 43.96
C ALA A 4 -35.73 8.92 43.22
N LEU A 5 -34.54 8.36 43.49
CA LEU A 5 -33.33 8.63 42.72
C LEU A 5 -33.41 7.93 41.35
N PRO A 6 -33.01 8.56 40.23
CA PRO A 6 -33.04 7.94 38.95
C PRO A 6 -31.93 6.88 38.83
N ARG A 7 -32.35 5.65 38.60
CA ARG A 7 -31.50 4.53 38.15
C ARG A 7 -31.22 4.74 36.65
N SER A 8 -30.17 5.43 36.29
CA SER A 8 -29.58 5.24 34.96
C SER A 8 -28.22 5.92 34.88
N LEU A 9 -27.37 5.30 34.15
CA LEU A 9 -26.14 5.84 33.57
C LEU A 9 -24.82 5.24 34.12
N PHE A 10 -24.84 3.99 34.52
CA PHE A 10 -23.59 3.25 34.48
C PHE A 10 -23.75 2.09 33.50
N ASN A 11 -23.45 2.34 32.21
CA ASN A 11 -23.33 1.29 31.22
C ASN A 11 -21.85 0.86 31.20
N PRO A 12 -21.47 -0.24 31.86
CA PRO A 12 -20.09 -0.68 31.94
C PRO A 12 -19.54 -1.17 30.59
N PHE A 13 -20.42 -1.30 29.58
CA PHE A 13 -20.04 -1.75 28.23
C PHE A 13 -19.82 -0.60 27.26
N ALA A 14 -20.08 0.66 27.62
CA ALA A 14 -19.80 1.82 26.75
C ALA A 14 -18.29 2.00 26.53
N TRP A 15 -17.45 1.53 27.43
CA TRP A 15 -15.99 1.61 27.35
C TRP A 15 -15.37 0.66 26.31
N PHE A 16 -16.05 -0.44 25.99
CA PHE A 16 -15.54 -1.43 25.03
C PHE A 16 -15.79 -1.09 23.55
N ARG A 17 -16.51 -0.02 23.22
CA ARG A 17 -16.90 0.33 21.82
C ARG A 17 -16.05 1.39 21.14
N SER A 18 -15.11 2.02 21.83
CA SER A 18 -14.12 2.92 21.23
C SER A 18 -12.77 2.21 21.04
N GLY A 19 -12.77 1.12 20.32
CA GLY A 19 -11.53 0.63 19.74
C GLY A 19 -11.02 1.65 18.74
N HIS A 20 -10.24 2.64 19.17
CA HIS A 20 -9.42 3.45 18.29
C HIS A 20 -8.53 2.47 17.51
N LYS A 21 -8.96 2.10 16.31
CA LYS A 21 -8.17 1.25 15.41
C LYS A 21 -6.96 2.10 15.01
N ASP A 22 -5.82 1.86 15.67
CA ASP A 22 -4.56 2.51 15.35
C ASP A 22 -4.31 2.36 13.83
N PRO A 23 -4.33 3.44 13.04
CA PRO A 23 -4.19 3.38 11.59
C PRO A 23 -2.88 2.70 11.17
N ARG A 24 -1.81 2.88 11.96
CA ARG A 24 -0.50 2.25 11.72
C ARG A 24 -0.55 0.72 11.91
N LYS A 25 -1.31 0.26 12.88
CA LYS A 25 -1.49 -1.18 13.14
C LYS A 25 -2.29 -1.84 12.02
N ASN A 26 -3.31 -1.16 11.51
CA ASN A 26 -4.10 -1.64 10.38
C ASN A 26 -3.25 -1.70 9.11
N LEU A 27 -2.52 -0.63 8.78
CA LEU A 27 -1.63 -0.60 7.64
C LEU A 27 -0.59 -1.72 7.71
N ARG A 28 0.06 -1.89 8.87
CA ARG A 28 1.04 -2.98 9.07
C ARG A 28 0.45 -4.36 8.79
N ARG A 29 -0.79 -4.60 9.20
CA ARG A 29 -1.50 -5.85 8.95
C ARG A 29 -1.78 -6.03 7.47
N SER A 30 -2.33 -5.01 6.80
CA SER A 30 -2.65 -5.06 5.37
C SER A 30 -1.41 -5.30 4.52
N ILE A 31 -0.33 -4.55 4.76
CA ILE A 31 0.95 -4.77 4.08
C ILE A 31 1.48 -6.17 4.35
N GLY A 32 1.43 -6.63 5.61
CA GLY A 32 1.86 -7.98 5.99
C GLY A 32 1.12 -9.08 5.22
N HIS A 33 -0.17 -8.92 4.96
CA HIS A 33 -0.93 -9.85 4.11
C HIS A 33 -0.47 -9.82 2.65
N ILE A 34 -0.23 -8.63 2.10
CA ILE A 34 0.18 -8.47 0.70
C ILE A 34 1.57 -9.07 0.45
N ILE A 35 2.54 -8.79 1.33
CA ILE A 35 3.94 -9.24 1.13
C ILE A 35 4.22 -10.62 1.74
N GLY A 36 3.29 -11.22 2.46
CA GLY A 36 3.46 -12.49 3.15
C GLY A 36 4.46 -12.45 4.33
N ALA A 37 4.83 -11.25 4.82
CA ALA A 37 5.82 -11.07 5.88
C ALA A 37 5.52 -9.83 6.71
N ARG A 38 6.09 -9.73 7.91
CA ARG A 38 5.96 -8.53 8.75
C ARG A 38 6.83 -7.40 8.17
N PRO A 39 6.25 -6.21 7.81
CA PRO A 39 7.02 -5.09 7.32
C PRO A 39 7.98 -4.57 8.40
N SER A 40 9.28 -4.50 8.07
CA SER A 40 10.32 -4.03 8.98
C SER A 40 10.29 -2.52 9.15
N ASN A 41 10.19 -1.77 8.05
CA ASN A 41 10.13 -0.32 8.04
C ASN A 41 8.79 0.17 7.47
N LEU A 42 7.81 0.36 8.33
CA LEU A 42 6.48 0.80 7.93
C LEU A 42 6.48 2.17 7.24
N GLY A 43 7.43 3.06 7.58
CA GLY A 43 7.55 4.38 6.98
C GLY A 43 7.84 4.33 5.48
N LEU A 44 8.66 3.38 5.02
CA LEU A 44 8.90 3.18 3.58
C LEU A 44 7.65 2.72 2.84
N TYR A 45 6.84 1.85 3.44
CA TYR A 45 5.56 1.44 2.84
C TYR A 45 4.55 2.60 2.80
N GLN A 46 4.49 3.43 3.84
CA GLN A 46 3.66 4.64 3.82
C GLN A 46 4.09 5.59 2.70
N LEU A 47 5.41 5.79 2.53
CA LEU A 47 5.93 6.61 1.43
C LEU A 47 5.59 6.02 0.06
N ALA A 48 5.75 4.70 -0.12
CA ALA A 48 5.42 4.02 -1.38
C ALA A 48 3.93 4.14 -1.76
N LEU A 49 3.05 4.24 -0.77
CA LEU A 49 1.61 4.39 -0.97
C LEU A 49 1.15 5.84 -1.15
N ARG A 50 2.04 6.83 -0.97
CA ARG A 50 1.69 8.26 -1.08
C ARG A 50 1.80 8.74 -2.51
N HIS A 51 0.65 8.84 -3.19
CA HIS A 51 0.58 9.41 -4.53
C HIS A 51 1.05 10.87 -4.56
N THR A 52 1.55 11.34 -5.70
CA THR A 52 2.04 12.72 -5.89
C THR A 52 1.02 13.78 -5.49
N SER A 53 -0.28 13.54 -5.72
CA SER A 53 -1.35 14.44 -5.28
C SER A 53 -1.41 14.64 -3.77
N ALA A 54 -1.05 13.62 -2.98
CA ALA A 54 -0.99 13.66 -1.52
C ALA A 54 0.42 13.98 -0.99
N SER A 55 1.30 14.54 -1.83
CA SER A 55 2.69 14.84 -1.47
C SER A 55 2.77 15.87 -0.34
N LYS A 56 3.75 15.68 0.57
CA LYS A 56 3.97 16.56 1.72
C LYS A 56 5.22 17.40 1.51
N ALA A 57 5.16 18.67 1.94
CA ALA A 57 6.34 19.53 2.01
C ALA A 57 7.35 18.94 2.99
N THR A 58 8.63 19.07 2.69
CA THR A 58 9.73 18.66 3.56
C THR A 58 10.51 19.87 4.03
N ALA A 59 11.49 19.66 4.93
CA ALA A 59 12.40 20.72 5.36
C ALA A 59 13.36 21.17 4.24
N ILE A 60 13.47 20.40 3.16
CA ILE A 60 14.29 20.74 1.99
C ILE A 60 13.43 21.56 1.04
N GLU A 61 13.84 22.79 0.78
CA GLU A 61 13.13 23.70 -0.12
C GLU A 61 12.99 23.10 -1.52
N GLY A 62 11.78 23.18 -2.07
CA GLY A 62 11.44 22.61 -3.39
C GLY A 62 11.28 21.10 -3.43
N PHE A 63 11.54 20.39 -2.33
CA PHE A 63 11.33 18.93 -2.28
C PHE A 63 10.01 18.55 -1.59
N ARG A 64 9.19 17.79 -2.29
CA ARG A 64 7.95 17.22 -1.76
C ARG A 64 8.06 15.71 -1.66
N GLU A 65 7.62 15.17 -0.53
CA GLU A 65 7.68 13.74 -0.27
C GLU A 65 6.48 13.03 -0.91
N SER A 66 6.76 12.21 -1.93
CA SER A 66 5.81 11.35 -2.63
C SER A 66 6.45 10.01 -2.97
N ASN A 67 5.69 9.10 -3.60
CA ASN A 67 6.19 7.79 -4.00
C ASN A 67 7.08 7.80 -5.26
N GLU A 68 7.20 8.91 -5.98
CA GLU A 68 7.85 8.96 -7.32
C GLU A 68 9.26 8.35 -7.36
N ARG A 69 10.09 8.65 -6.36
CA ARG A 69 11.44 8.07 -6.31
C ARG A 69 11.43 6.56 -6.03
N LEU A 70 10.49 6.09 -5.23
CA LEU A 70 10.30 4.65 -4.97
C LEU A 70 9.67 3.96 -6.16
N GLU A 71 8.78 4.62 -6.89
CA GLU A 71 8.23 4.13 -8.15
C GLU A 71 9.32 3.92 -9.20
N TYR A 72 10.20 4.92 -9.40
CA TYR A 72 11.34 4.80 -10.30
C TYR A 72 12.25 3.59 -9.96
N LEU A 73 12.57 3.41 -8.68
CA LEU A 73 13.38 2.27 -8.24
C LEU A 73 12.61 0.95 -8.36
N GLY A 74 11.33 0.97 -7.99
CA GLY A 74 10.46 -0.19 -8.03
C GLY A 74 10.23 -0.74 -9.44
N ASP A 75 10.13 0.13 -10.43
CA ASP A 75 10.02 -0.25 -11.84
C ASP A 75 11.25 -1.05 -12.30
N ALA A 76 12.45 -0.57 -11.98
CA ALA A 76 13.70 -1.27 -12.29
C ALA A 76 13.79 -2.65 -11.61
N VAL A 77 13.40 -2.73 -10.33
CA VAL A 77 13.39 -4.01 -9.57
C VAL A 77 12.36 -4.97 -10.15
N LEU A 78 11.15 -4.51 -10.45
CA LEU A 78 10.10 -5.33 -11.06
C LEU A 78 10.55 -5.85 -12.42
N GLY A 79 11.13 -5.00 -13.25
CA GLY A 79 11.68 -5.37 -14.56
C GLY A 79 12.74 -6.46 -14.45
N MET A 80 13.66 -6.36 -13.49
CA MET A 80 14.68 -7.35 -13.21
C MET A 80 14.08 -8.70 -12.78
N VAL A 81 13.16 -8.70 -11.82
CA VAL A 81 12.54 -9.93 -11.29
C VAL A 81 11.75 -10.67 -12.37
N ILE A 82 11.00 -9.93 -13.20
CA ILE A 82 10.24 -10.53 -14.30
C ILE A 82 11.20 -11.07 -15.38
N ALA A 83 12.27 -10.35 -15.72
CA ALA A 83 13.27 -10.81 -16.68
C ALA A 83 13.93 -12.11 -16.21
N GLU A 84 14.34 -12.19 -14.95
CA GLU A 84 14.92 -13.41 -14.37
C GLU A 84 13.92 -14.58 -14.43
N PHE A 85 12.68 -14.34 -14.05
CA PHE A 85 11.62 -15.36 -14.10
C PHE A 85 11.41 -15.89 -15.53
N LEU A 86 11.31 -15.00 -16.52
CA LEU A 86 11.09 -15.37 -17.91
C LEU A 86 12.31 -16.11 -18.49
N PHE A 87 13.52 -15.65 -18.20
CA PHE A 87 14.76 -16.30 -18.61
C PHE A 87 14.82 -17.76 -18.14
N LYS A 88 14.48 -18.01 -16.88
CA LYS A 88 14.45 -19.38 -16.33
C LYS A 88 13.30 -20.21 -16.87
N LYS A 89 12.15 -19.59 -17.10
CA LYS A 89 10.94 -20.28 -17.55
C LYS A 89 10.99 -20.69 -19.02
N TYR A 90 11.68 -19.92 -19.85
CA TYR A 90 11.74 -20.13 -21.31
C TYR A 90 13.16 -20.23 -21.82
N PRO A 91 13.94 -21.32 -21.46
CA PRO A 91 15.38 -21.43 -21.73
C PRO A 91 15.72 -21.52 -23.21
N TYR A 92 14.75 -21.84 -24.06
CA TYR A 92 14.95 -22.04 -25.52
C TYR A 92 14.30 -20.93 -26.37
N LYS A 93 13.86 -19.85 -25.76
CA LYS A 93 13.28 -18.68 -26.44
C LYS A 93 14.31 -17.57 -26.58
N ASP A 94 14.23 -16.86 -27.69
CA ASP A 94 15.09 -15.72 -27.97
C ASP A 94 14.76 -14.47 -27.17
N GLU A 95 15.62 -13.48 -27.24
CA GLU A 95 15.48 -12.20 -26.54
C GLU A 95 14.20 -11.47 -26.94
N GLY A 96 13.83 -11.49 -28.24
CA GLY A 96 12.63 -10.82 -28.75
C GLY A 96 11.37 -11.35 -28.08
N PHE A 97 11.24 -12.68 -27.99
CA PHE A 97 10.11 -13.31 -27.27
C PHE A 97 10.07 -12.91 -25.78
N LEU A 98 11.23 -12.96 -25.09
CA LEU A 98 11.29 -12.62 -23.67
C LEU A 98 10.92 -11.15 -23.43
N THR A 99 11.37 -10.25 -24.30
CA THR A 99 11.06 -8.80 -24.21
C THR A 99 9.58 -8.53 -24.48
N GLU A 100 8.97 -9.20 -25.45
CA GLU A 100 7.54 -9.07 -25.73
C GLU A 100 6.69 -9.52 -24.55
N ILE A 101 6.97 -10.70 -24.00
CA ILE A 101 6.22 -11.21 -22.84
C ILE A 101 6.41 -10.31 -21.61
N ARG A 102 7.63 -9.85 -21.35
CA ARG A 102 7.89 -8.91 -20.26
C ARG A 102 7.03 -7.67 -20.39
N SER A 103 6.99 -7.03 -21.54
CA SER A 103 6.20 -5.82 -21.79
C SER A 103 4.69 -6.03 -21.55
N ARG A 104 4.17 -7.20 -21.87
CA ARG A 104 2.77 -7.56 -21.58
C ARG A 104 2.50 -7.76 -20.09
N ILE A 105 3.46 -8.24 -19.32
CA ILE A 105 3.31 -8.44 -17.88
C ILE A 105 3.41 -7.12 -17.13
N VAL A 106 4.36 -6.25 -17.48
CA VAL A 106 4.63 -5.00 -16.74
C VAL A 106 3.84 -3.80 -17.27
N ASN A 107 2.87 -4.00 -18.18
CA ASN A 107 2.05 -2.89 -18.63
C ASN A 107 1.11 -2.38 -17.52
N ARG A 108 0.70 -1.13 -17.63
CA ARG A 108 -0.14 -0.44 -16.62
C ARG A 108 -1.46 -1.17 -16.34
N GLU A 109 -2.11 -1.70 -17.35
CA GLU A 109 -3.40 -2.38 -17.20
C GLU A 109 -3.26 -3.66 -16.36
N THR A 110 -2.27 -4.49 -16.68
CA THR A 110 -1.95 -5.72 -15.94
C THR A 110 -1.60 -5.41 -14.49
N LEU A 111 -0.71 -4.43 -14.25
CA LEU A 111 -0.29 -4.04 -12.91
C LEU A 111 -1.46 -3.47 -12.09
N ASN A 112 -2.32 -2.65 -12.68
CA ASN A 112 -3.54 -2.16 -12.03
C ASN A 112 -4.50 -3.30 -11.69
N GLY A 113 -4.62 -4.30 -12.57
CA GLY A 113 -5.40 -5.51 -12.31
C GLY A 113 -4.88 -6.30 -11.12
N ILE A 114 -3.56 -6.46 -11.02
CA ILE A 114 -2.91 -7.11 -9.88
C ILE A 114 -3.11 -6.30 -8.60
N SER A 115 -2.88 -4.98 -8.65
CA SER A 115 -3.06 -4.07 -7.51
C SER A 115 -4.45 -4.22 -6.88
N ARG A 116 -5.50 -4.22 -7.71
CA ARG A 116 -6.87 -4.45 -7.24
C ARG A 116 -7.07 -5.84 -6.62
N LYS A 117 -6.52 -6.89 -7.23
CA LYS A 117 -6.65 -8.26 -6.72
C LYS A 117 -6.01 -8.47 -5.36
N ILE A 118 -4.89 -7.81 -5.08
CA ILE A 118 -4.20 -7.90 -3.79
C ILE A 118 -4.63 -6.81 -2.79
N GLY A 119 -5.57 -5.92 -3.17
CA GLY A 119 -6.09 -4.86 -2.31
C GLY A 119 -5.11 -3.70 -2.07
N LEU A 120 -4.08 -3.55 -2.91
CA LEU A 120 -3.10 -2.48 -2.78
C LEU A 120 -3.70 -1.11 -3.13
N ASP A 121 -4.60 -1.05 -4.10
CA ASP A 121 -5.31 0.14 -4.54
C ASP A 121 -6.08 0.84 -3.40
N GLN A 122 -6.58 0.07 -2.43
CA GLN A 122 -7.30 0.59 -1.25
C GLN A 122 -6.38 1.25 -0.21
N LEU A 123 -5.08 1.04 -0.32
CA LEU A 123 -4.08 1.57 0.61
C LEU A 123 -3.41 2.84 0.10
N ILE A 124 -3.60 3.19 -1.17
CA ILE A 124 -2.95 4.36 -1.78
C ILE A 124 -3.55 5.65 -1.22
N GLU A 125 -2.68 6.54 -0.74
CA GLU A 125 -3.05 7.88 -0.25
C GLU A 125 -3.19 8.84 -1.43
N TYR A 126 -4.39 9.34 -1.68
CA TYR A 126 -4.68 10.43 -2.63
C TYR A 126 -5.10 11.68 -1.87
N ASP A 127 -4.85 12.85 -2.45
CA ASP A 127 -5.52 14.07 -2.00
C ASP A 127 -6.98 14.01 -2.43
N GLY A 128 -7.89 13.93 -1.45
CA GLY A 128 -9.33 13.78 -1.65
C GLY A 128 -10.05 15.06 -2.11
N SER A 129 -9.33 16.13 -2.44
CA SER A 129 -9.89 17.39 -2.93
C SER A 129 -10.13 17.35 -4.45
N ARG A 130 -11.09 16.52 -4.89
CA ARG A 130 -11.74 16.64 -6.21
C ARG A 130 -13.24 16.58 -6.05
#